data_0299c03bbcc6d0f5bfbd4df053df3cd9
#
_entry.id   0299c03bbcc6d0f5bfbd4df053df3cd9
#
_cell.length_a   1.000
_cell.length_b   1.000
_cell.length_c   1.000
_cell.angle_alpha   90.00
_cell.angle_beta   90.00
_cell.angle_gamma   90.00
#
_symmetry.space_group_name_H-M   'P 1'
#
loop_
_entity.id
_entity.type
_entity.pdbx_description
1 polymer ?
#
loop_
_entity_poly.entity_id
_entity_poly.type
_entity_poly.pdbx_seq_one_letter_code
_entity_poly.pdbx_strand_id
1 'polypeptide(L)'
;MTILVTGATGRVGRHVVDQLLRRGADVRVLTRDPAKAGFADNVEVVKGDLLEIDALRAAFSGIRTLFLLNAVAADEFTQTLITLNIAREAGVERVVYLSVFGADAAVNVPHFAVKYGAERMLTAMNFSATILRPPYFIDNEAMIKVVVVNHGVYPMP
;
A
#
# COMPACT_ATOMS: atom_id res chain seq x y z
N MET A 1 13.72 -3.92 14.21
CA MET A 1 13.58 -2.77 13.28
C MET A 1 12.15 -2.78 12.76
N THR A 2 11.37 -1.79 13.13
CA THR A 2 9.93 -1.74 12.85
C THR A 2 9.66 -1.34 11.40
N ILE A 3 8.78 -2.08 10.73
CA ILE A 3 8.32 -1.83 9.37
C ILE A 3 6.89 -1.28 9.45
N LEU A 4 6.65 -0.09 8.90
CA LEU A 4 5.29 0.43 8.76
C LEU A 4 4.64 -0.14 7.49
N VAL A 5 3.43 -0.68 7.64
CA VAL A 5 2.63 -1.20 6.53
C VAL A 5 1.36 -0.38 6.42
N THR A 6 1.14 0.28 5.28
CA THR A 6 -0.13 0.91 4.93
C THR A 6 -1.01 -0.07 4.16
N GLY A 7 -2.33 0.16 4.11
CA GLY A 7 -3.25 -0.77 3.46
C GLY A 7 -3.28 -2.18 4.10
N ALA A 8 -2.78 -2.30 5.34
CA ALA A 8 -2.57 -3.57 6.03
C ALA A 8 -3.85 -4.39 6.24
N THR A 9 -5.02 -3.76 6.34
CA THR A 9 -6.30 -4.45 6.52
C THR A 9 -6.88 -5.03 5.22
N GLY A 10 -6.30 -4.65 4.08
CA GLY A 10 -6.66 -5.20 2.78
C GLY A 10 -6.09 -6.59 2.54
N ARG A 11 -6.51 -7.23 1.44
CA ARG A 11 -6.11 -8.61 1.10
C ARG A 11 -4.59 -8.78 1.00
N VAL A 12 -3.93 -7.96 0.20
CA VAL A 12 -2.46 -8.00 0.04
C VAL A 12 -1.77 -7.60 1.35
N GLY A 13 -2.22 -6.52 2.00
CA GLY A 13 -1.59 -6.00 3.21
C GLY A 13 -1.58 -7.01 4.35
N ARG A 14 -2.66 -7.79 4.57
CA ARG A 14 -2.68 -8.87 5.57
C ARG A 14 -1.62 -9.92 5.31
N HIS A 15 -1.48 -10.37 4.06
CA HIS A 15 -0.45 -11.34 3.71
C HIS A 15 0.96 -10.78 3.92
N VAL A 16 1.17 -9.51 3.63
CA VAL A 16 2.46 -8.84 3.89
C VAL A 16 2.77 -8.84 5.39
N VAL A 17 1.82 -8.42 6.23
CA VAL A 17 1.98 -8.42 7.69
C VAL A 17 2.30 -9.84 8.19
N ASP A 18 1.52 -10.84 7.79
CA ASP A 18 1.73 -12.24 8.19
C ASP A 18 3.12 -12.75 7.80
N GLN A 19 3.58 -12.42 6.60
CA GLN A 19 4.90 -12.84 6.13
C GLN A 19 6.05 -12.11 6.86
N LEU A 20 5.87 -10.84 7.21
CA LEU A 20 6.84 -10.10 8.00
C LEU A 20 6.97 -10.66 9.41
N LEU A 21 5.84 -10.95 10.07
CA LEU A 21 5.81 -11.57 11.41
C LEU A 21 6.48 -12.94 11.42
N ARG A 22 6.21 -13.80 10.42
CA ARG A 22 6.87 -15.12 10.30
C ARG A 22 8.39 -15.02 10.15
N ARG A 23 8.89 -13.88 9.67
CA ARG A 23 10.33 -13.60 9.54
C ARG A 23 10.91 -12.88 10.76
N GLY A 24 10.13 -12.70 11.83
CA GLY A 24 10.56 -12.06 13.06
C GLY A 24 10.72 -10.53 12.94
N ALA A 25 10.05 -9.89 11.99
CA ALA A 25 10.06 -8.44 11.88
C ALA A 25 9.06 -7.81 12.87
N ASP A 26 9.44 -6.67 13.44
CA ASP A 26 8.50 -5.81 14.15
C ASP A 26 7.63 -5.08 13.12
N VAL A 27 6.32 -5.12 13.29
CA VAL A 27 5.38 -4.55 12.35
C VAL A 27 4.48 -3.52 13.02
N ARG A 28 4.41 -2.34 12.41
CA ARG A 28 3.41 -1.32 12.71
C ARG A 28 2.46 -1.21 11.53
N VAL A 29 1.16 -1.09 11.79
CA VAL A 29 0.14 -0.90 10.76
C VAL A 29 -0.63 0.38 11.00
N LEU A 30 -0.93 1.10 9.92
CA LEU A 30 -1.82 2.26 9.95
C LEU A 30 -3.21 1.83 9.47
N THR A 31 -4.24 2.15 10.26
CA THR A 31 -5.64 1.85 9.91
C THR A 31 -6.59 2.90 10.46
N ARG A 32 -7.68 3.16 9.72
CA ARG A 32 -8.76 4.05 10.16
C ARG A 32 -9.58 3.47 11.31
N ASP A 33 -9.68 2.16 11.38
CA ASP A 33 -10.47 1.46 12.39
C ASP A 33 -9.64 0.33 13.06
N PRO A 34 -8.92 0.66 14.15
CA PRO A 34 -8.16 -0.33 14.90
C PRO A 34 -8.99 -1.48 15.47
N ALA A 35 -10.24 -1.21 15.86
CA ALA A 35 -11.11 -2.23 16.45
C ALA A 35 -11.45 -3.35 15.44
N LYS A 36 -11.48 -3.04 14.15
CA LYS A 36 -11.74 -4.01 13.08
C LYS A 36 -10.46 -4.53 12.42
N ALA A 37 -9.29 -4.09 12.86
CA ALA A 37 -8.03 -4.45 12.23
C ALA A 37 -7.74 -5.97 12.32
N GLY A 38 -8.03 -6.60 13.45
CA GLY A 38 -7.97 -8.05 13.65
C GLY A 38 -6.55 -8.61 13.49
N PHE A 39 -5.53 -7.86 13.93
CA PHE A 39 -4.15 -8.32 14.02
C PHE A 39 -3.84 -8.94 15.39
N ALA A 40 -2.79 -9.76 15.47
CA ALA A 40 -2.31 -10.31 16.71
C ALA A 40 -1.67 -9.22 17.62
N ASP A 41 -1.57 -9.49 18.92
CA ASP A 41 -1.10 -8.52 19.93
C ASP A 41 0.34 -8.03 19.71
N ASN A 42 1.13 -8.76 18.93
CA ASN A 42 2.50 -8.38 18.57
C ASN A 42 2.59 -7.44 17.37
N VAL A 43 1.45 -6.98 16.82
CA VAL A 43 1.40 -5.95 15.78
C VAL A 43 1.01 -4.63 16.41
N GLU A 44 1.84 -3.62 16.24
CA GLU A 44 1.50 -2.28 16.70
C GLU A 44 0.47 -1.64 15.73
N VAL A 45 -0.74 -1.40 16.23
CA VAL A 45 -1.84 -0.83 15.43
C VAL A 45 -2.00 0.65 15.76
N VAL A 46 -1.76 1.51 14.78
CA VAL A 46 -1.92 2.97 14.89
C VAL A 46 -3.17 3.40 14.15
N LYS A 47 -3.99 4.21 14.81
CA LYS A 47 -5.16 4.82 14.18
C LYS A 47 -4.73 6.02 13.35
N GLY A 48 -5.21 6.10 12.10
CA GLY A 48 -5.03 7.27 11.23
C GLY A 48 -5.44 6.99 9.80
N ASP A 49 -5.56 8.08 9.05
CA ASP A 49 -5.80 8.09 7.61
C ASP A 49 -4.57 8.66 6.88
N LEU A 50 -4.37 8.27 5.61
CA LEU A 50 -3.25 8.75 4.79
C LEU A 50 -3.36 10.24 4.41
N LEU A 51 -4.51 10.87 4.68
CA LEU A 51 -4.72 12.31 4.54
C LEU A 51 -4.52 13.09 5.86
N GLU A 52 -4.39 12.37 6.99
CA GLU A 52 -4.23 12.98 8.32
C GLU A 52 -2.73 13.12 8.66
N ILE A 53 -2.19 14.31 8.42
CA ILE A 53 -0.75 14.61 8.55
C ILE A 53 -0.21 14.25 9.93
N ASP A 54 -0.91 14.63 11.01
CA ASP A 54 -0.44 14.39 12.38
C ASP A 54 -0.49 12.90 12.74
N ALA A 55 -1.51 12.18 12.28
CA ALA A 55 -1.59 10.74 12.44
C ALA A 55 -0.45 10.02 11.69
N LEU A 56 -0.12 10.47 10.48
CA LEU A 56 1.03 9.96 9.73
C LEU A 56 2.35 10.24 10.45
N ARG A 57 2.58 11.46 10.93
CA ARG A 57 3.80 11.79 11.69
C ARG A 57 3.96 10.88 12.91
N ALA A 58 2.87 10.66 13.66
CA ALA A 58 2.88 9.71 14.76
C ALA A 58 3.21 8.28 14.33
N ALA A 59 2.57 7.81 13.23
CA ALA A 59 2.80 6.48 12.70
C ALA A 59 4.23 6.27 12.19
N PHE A 60 4.88 7.30 11.66
CA PHE A 60 6.27 7.24 11.16
C PHE A 60 7.35 7.39 12.22
N SER A 61 6.99 7.71 13.48
CA SER A 61 7.97 7.85 14.56
C SER A 61 8.80 6.57 14.73
N GLY A 62 10.13 6.68 14.54
CA GLY A 62 11.06 5.55 14.67
C GLY A 62 11.05 4.54 13.52
N ILE A 63 10.32 4.82 12.43
CA ILE A 63 10.25 3.94 11.26
C ILE A 63 11.42 4.19 10.31
N ARG A 64 12.05 3.10 9.85
CA ARG A 64 13.12 3.12 8.84
C ARG A 64 12.69 2.49 7.52
N THR A 65 11.63 1.68 7.52
CA THR A 65 11.15 0.98 6.33
C THR A 65 9.64 1.12 6.22
N LEU A 66 9.17 1.52 5.06
CA LEU A 66 7.76 1.63 4.70
C LEU A 66 7.39 0.59 3.64
N PHE A 67 6.32 -0.17 3.88
CA PHE A 67 5.58 -0.86 2.82
C PHE A 67 4.36 -0.01 2.47
N LEU A 68 4.41 0.63 1.30
CA LEU A 68 3.37 1.55 0.85
C LEU A 68 2.39 0.85 -0.10
N LEU A 69 1.18 0.70 0.37
CA LEU A 69 0.03 0.17 -0.35
C LEU A 69 -1.17 1.09 -0.14
N ASN A 70 -1.68 1.67 -1.21
CA ASN A 70 -2.89 2.47 -1.22
C ASN A 70 -4.05 1.69 -1.83
N ALA A 71 -5.26 1.99 -1.40
CA ALA A 71 -6.46 1.59 -2.12
C ALA A 71 -6.58 2.39 -3.41
N VAL A 72 -7.20 1.80 -4.43
CA VAL A 72 -7.60 2.53 -5.65
C VAL A 72 -8.74 3.49 -5.28
N ALA A 73 -8.43 4.77 -5.20
CA ALA A 73 -9.35 5.83 -4.80
C ALA A 73 -9.05 7.12 -5.58
N ALA A 74 -10.00 8.05 -5.62
CA ALA A 74 -9.84 9.31 -6.34
C ALA A 74 -8.68 10.18 -5.81
N ASP A 75 -8.37 10.05 -4.53
CA ASP A 75 -7.32 10.78 -3.81
C ASP A 75 -6.02 9.97 -3.61
N GLU A 76 -5.89 8.82 -4.29
CA GLU A 76 -4.73 7.91 -4.16
C GLU A 76 -3.39 8.64 -4.35
N PHE A 77 -3.32 9.55 -5.33
CA PHE A 77 -2.09 10.31 -5.58
C PHE A 77 -1.77 11.27 -4.43
N THR A 78 -2.77 12.00 -3.94
CA THR A 78 -2.62 12.90 -2.79
C THR A 78 -2.16 12.15 -1.54
N GLN A 79 -2.78 11.01 -1.25
CA GLN A 79 -2.38 10.13 -0.15
C GLN A 79 -0.92 9.70 -0.29
N THR A 80 -0.51 9.29 -1.49
CA THR A 80 0.87 8.88 -1.77
C THR A 80 1.85 10.02 -1.57
N LEU A 81 1.55 11.22 -2.09
CA LEU A 81 2.38 12.42 -1.96
C LEU A 81 2.60 12.79 -0.50
N ILE A 82 1.52 12.88 0.28
CA ILE A 82 1.58 13.22 1.71
C ILE A 82 2.42 12.17 2.45
N THR A 83 2.12 10.88 2.22
CA THR A 83 2.81 9.77 2.89
C THR A 83 4.31 9.78 2.62
N LEU A 84 4.74 9.96 1.36
CA LEU A 84 6.16 9.98 1.00
C LEU A 84 6.89 11.22 1.53
N ASN A 85 6.25 12.39 1.57
CA ASN A 85 6.85 13.58 2.17
C ASN A 85 7.07 13.39 3.68
N ILE A 86 6.07 12.90 4.40
CA ILE A 86 6.18 12.63 5.84
C ILE A 86 7.18 11.50 6.11
N ALA A 87 7.21 10.46 5.30
CA ALA A 87 8.22 9.40 5.41
C ALA A 87 9.64 9.95 5.30
N ARG A 88 9.87 10.88 4.36
CA ARG A 88 11.17 11.55 4.20
C ARG A 88 11.50 12.45 5.40
N GLU A 89 10.54 13.25 5.88
CA GLU A 89 10.71 14.07 7.09
C GLU A 89 11.08 13.23 8.31
N ALA A 90 10.48 12.03 8.44
CA ALA A 90 10.73 11.10 9.54
C ALA A 90 12.04 10.31 9.41
N GLY A 91 12.77 10.45 8.30
CA GLY A 91 14.03 9.74 8.06
C GLY A 91 13.86 8.28 7.63
N VAL A 92 12.74 7.94 6.99
CA VAL A 92 12.57 6.64 6.35
C VAL A 92 13.61 6.48 5.24
N GLU A 93 14.32 5.36 5.26
CA GLU A 93 15.40 5.06 4.31
C GLU A 93 14.93 4.19 3.15
N ARG A 94 14.05 3.22 3.45
CA ARG A 94 13.61 2.20 2.51
C ARG A 94 12.11 2.23 2.30
N VAL A 95 11.70 2.15 1.04
CA VAL A 95 10.29 2.06 0.66
C VAL A 95 10.09 0.87 -0.27
N VAL A 96 9.16 -0.01 0.10
CA VAL A 96 8.61 -1.02 -0.81
C VAL A 96 7.26 -0.52 -1.28
N TYR A 97 7.12 -0.22 -2.55
CA TYR A 97 5.90 0.34 -3.11
C TYR A 97 5.16 -0.67 -4.00
N LEU A 98 3.87 -0.86 -3.73
CA LEU A 98 3.01 -1.67 -4.60
C LEU A 98 2.44 -0.80 -5.72
N SER A 99 3.08 -0.88 -6.86
CA SER A 99 2.67 -0.26 -8.12
C SER A 99 1.81 -1.22 -8.96
N VAL A 100 1.82 -1.07 -10.26
CA VAL A 100 1.12 -1.93 -11.23
C VAL A 100 2.00 -2.14 -12.46
N PHE A 101 1.89 -3.30 -13.10
CA PHE A 101 2.56 -3.58 -14.37
C PHE A 101 2.04 -2.63 -15.46
N GLY A 102 2.95 -2.07 -16.26
CA GLY A 102 2.60 -1.16 -17.36
C GLY A 102 2.17 0.24 -16.92
N ALA A 103 2.49 0.66 -15.69
CA ALA A 103 2.15 2.00 -15.18
C ALA A 103 2.65 3.13 -16.10
N ASP A 104 3.81 2.97 -16.70
CA ASP A 104 4.45 3.92 -17.64
C ASP A 104 3.84 3.90 -19.04
N ALA A 105 3.26 2.79 -19.45
CA ALA A 105 2.67 2.61 -20.78
C ALA A 105 1.21 3.10 -20.86
N ALA A 106 0.47 3.05 -19.74
CA ALA A 106 -0.96 3.36 -19.69
C ALA A 106 -1.26 4.67 -18.91
N VAL A 107 -0.46 5.70 -19.13
CA VAL A 107 -0.58 7.00 -18.41
C VAL A 107 -1.88 7.77 -18.70
N ASN A 108 -2.64 7.38 -19.70
CA ASN A 108 -3.98 7.90 -19.98
C ASN A 108 -5.07 7.29 -19.08
N VAL A 109 -4.74 6.25 -18.31
CA VAL A 109 -5.64 5.65 -17.32
C VAL A 109 -5.30 6.21 -15.94
N PRO A 110 -6.23 6.87 -15.23
CA PRO A 110 -5.94 7.59 -13.99
C PRO A 110 -5.18 6.78 -12.96
N HIS A 111 -5.59 5.54 -12.69
CA HIS A 111 -4.90 4.67 -11.73
C HIS A 111 -3.43 4.39 -12.13
N PHE A 112 -3.16 4.13 -13.40
CA PHE A 112 -1.80 3.89 -13.90
C PHE A 112 -0.96 5.17 -13.84
N ALA A 113 -1.53 6.31 -14.21
CA ALA A 113 -0.86 7.61 -14.11
C ALA A 113 -0.45 7.92 -12.66
N VAL A 114 -1.33 7.65 -11.69
CA VAL A 114 -1.04 7.79 -10.25
C VAL A 114 0.14 6.92 -9.84
N LYS A 115 0.13 5.64 -10.23
CA LYS A 115 1.22 4.70 -9.91
C LYS A 115 2.53 5.14 -10.51
N TYR A 116 2.53 5.52 -11.79
CA TYR A 116 3.73 6.02 -12.46
C TYR A 116 4.26 7.31 -11.82
N GLY A 117 3.39 8.26 -11.50
CA GLY A 117 3.76 9.48 -10.78
C GLY A 117 4.43 9.19 -9.42
N ALA A 118 3.89 8.24 -8.66
CA ALA A 118 4.47 7.81 -7.40
C ALA A 118 5.86 7.16 -7.57
N GLU A 119 6.06 6.34 -8.59
CA GLU A 119 7.37 5.75 -8.92
C GLU A 119 8.42 6.84 -9.25
N ARG A 120 8.01 7.86 -10.02
CA ARG A 120 8.89 9.00 -10.33
C ARG A 120 9.24 9.80 -9.07
N MET A 121 8.28 9.95 -8.15
CA MET A 121 8.51 10.60 -6.88
C MET A 121 9.52 9.86 -6.01
N LEU A 122 9.38 8.54 -5.86
CA LEU A 122 10.31 7.70 -5.11
C LEU A 122 11.74 7.90 -5.60
N THR A 123 11.93 7.95 -6.92
CA THR A 123 13.25 8.21 -7.54
C THR A 123 13.74 9.62 -7.22
N ALA A 124 12.89 10.65 -7.40
CA ALA A 124 13.27 12.06 -7.18
C ALA A 124 13.58 12.37 -5.71
N MET A 125 12.97 11.64 -4.78
CA MET A 125 13.19 11.80 -3.33
C MET A 125 14.37 10.99 -2.80
N ASN A 126 15.10 10.26 -3.65
CA ASN A 126 16.28 9.44 -3.30
C ASN A 126 16.00 8.36 -2.22
N PHE A 127 14.81 7.79 -2.18
CA PHE A 127 14.56 6.62 -1.35
C PHE A 127 15.28 5.39 -1.92
N SER A 128 15.79 4.51 -1.02
CA SER A 128 16.11 3.14 -1.41
C SER A 128 14.80 2.39 -1.68
N ALA A 129 14.30 2.48 -2.91
CA ALA A 129 12.99 2.01 -3.27
C ALA A 129 13.02 0.65 -3.97
N THR A 130 12.11 -0.24 -3.56
CA THR A 130 11.74 -1.45 -4.31
C THR A 130 10.33 -1.26 -4.84
N ILE A 131 10.16 -1.28 -6.16
CA ILE A 131 8.88 -1.10 -6.82
C ILE A 131 8.38 -2.46 -7.29
N LEU A 132 7.26 -2.90 -6.73
CA LEU A 132 6.58 -4.14 -7.12
C LEU A 132 5.50 -3.80 -8.14
N ARG A 133 5.56 -4.42 -9.32
CA ARG A 133 4.61 -4.17 -10.42
C ARG A 133 3.85 -5.46 -10.77
N PRO A 134 2.87 -5.88 -9.94
CA PRO A 134 2.05 -7.03 -10.27
C PRO A 134 1.21 -6.73 -11.51
N PRO A 135 1.02 -7.72 -12.42
CA PRO A 135 0.15 -7.53 -13.59
C PRO A 135 -1.33 -7.63 -13.20
N TYR A 136 -1.74 -8.76 -12.67
CA TYR A 136 -3.14 -9.03 -12.31
C TYR A 136 -3.17 -9.97 -11.11
N PHE A 137 -4.04 -9.68 -10.17
CA PHE A 137 -4.27 -10.58 -9.03
C PHE A 137 -5.30 -11.63 -9.41
N ILE A 138 -4.90 -12.89 -9.46
CA ILE A 138 -5.78 -14.00 -9.82
C ILE A 138 -6.99 -14.09 -8.89
N ASP A 139 -6.88 -13.62 -7.65
CA ASP A 139 -7.99 -13.53 -6.70
C ASP A 139 -9.16 -12.65 -7.18
N ASN A 140 -8.92 -11.77 -8.16
CA ASN A 140 -9.97 -10.97 -8.76
C ASN A 140 -10.97 -11.83 -9.55
N GLU A 141 -10.57 -13.02 -9.98
CA GLU A 141 -11.45 -13.99 -10.62
C GLU A 141 -12.64 -14.37 -9.73
N ALA A 142 -12.43 -14.37 -8.40
CA ALA A 142 -13.51 -14.65 -7.47
C ALA A 142 -14.64 -13.61 -7.54
N MET A 143 -14.36 -12.37 -7.94
CA MET A 143 -15.37 -11.32 -8.05
C MET A 143 -16.26 -11.49 -9.28
N ILE A 144 -15.72 -12.07 -10.36
CA ILE A 144 -16.46 -12.27 -11.61
C ILE A 144 -17.05 -13.66 -11.74
N LYS A 145 -16.74 -14.58 -10.79
CA LYS A 145 -17.18 -15.97 -10.80
C LYS A 145 -18.69 -16.12 -11.05
N VAL A 146 -19.53 -15.30 -10.40
CA VAL A 146 -20.98 -15.36 -10.52
C VAL A 146 -21.43 -15.04 -11.95
N VAL A 147 -20.80 -14.04 -12.57
CA VAL A 147 -21.10 -13.64 -13.95
C VAL A 147 -20.69 -14.73 -14.93
N VAL A 148 -19.49 -15.27 -14.75
CA VAL A 148 -18.98 -16.35 -15.61
C VAL A 148 -19.86 -17.60 -15.51
N VAL A 149 -20.20 -18.03 -14.29
CA VAL A 149 -20.98 -19.26 -14.06
C VAL A 149 -22.42 -19.12 -14.53
N ASN A 150 -23.06 -17.96 -14.28
CA ASN A 150 -24.47 -17.80 -14.56
C ASN A 150 -24.77 -17.32 -15.99
N HIS A 151 -23.85 -16.62 -16.63
CA HIS A 151 -24.07 -16.01 -17.94
C HIS A 151 -23.10 -16.47 -19.02
N GLY A 152 -22.10 -17.30 -18.70
CA GLY A 152 -21.08 -17.75 -19.66
C GLY A 152 -20.22 -16.62 -20.25
N VAL A 153 -20.20 -15.46 -19.62
CA VAL A 153 -19.48 -14.27 -20.08
C VAL A 153 -18.31 -13.99 -19.15
N TYR A 154 -17.13 -13.82 -19.72
CA TYR A 154 -15.95 -13.38 -19.01
C TYR A 154 -15.79 -11.85 -19.17
N PRO A 155 -16.18 -11.04 -18.18
CA PRO A 155 -16.18 -9.59 -18.30
C PRO A 155 -14.77 -9.04 -18.08
N MET A 156 -13.90 -9.17 -19.09
CA MET A 156 -12.62 -8.43 -19.09
C MET A 156 -12.81 -7.09 -19.78
N PRO A 157 -12.22 -6.01 -19.27
CA PRO A 157 -12.23 -4.71 -19.92
C PRO A 157 -11.39 -4.70 -21.19
#